data_212deb1c6c50f076330d30a766c5e1cf
#
_entry.id   212deb1c6c50f076330d30a766c5e1cf
#
_cell.length_a   1.000
_cell.length_b   1.000
_cell.length_c   1.000
_cell.angle_alpha   90.00
_cell.angle_beta   90.00
_cell.angle_gamma   90.00
#
_symmetry.space_group_name_H-M   'P 1'
#
loop_
_entity.id
_entity.type
_entity.pdbx_description
1 polymer ?
#
loop_
_entity_poly.entity_id
_entity_poly.type
_entity_poly.pdbx_seq_one_letter_code
_entity_poly.pdbx_strand_id
1 'polypeptide(L)'
;MALEVSEWDFNNDSFISDYEDHLGEDFFTLNAWLYDYDVWVQDEFEFGYATAPDAHLDIVFDTHRNGQGWPGYGLDDFPEDRYEGPDWLLINWGTVTATSLDYGGNLEVSPPVTVGGVDYPYGRVYYGGWGEYQPHTATQNAINSFQVQKPFMPDSTWLCVGHVDEYTS
;
A
#
# COMPACT_ATOMS: atom_id res chain seq x y z
N MET A 1 11.39 3.99 -4.59
CA MET A 1 10.97 2.58 -4.83
C MET A 1 11.66 1.68 -3.82
N ALA A 2 10.96 0.76 -3.21
CA ALA A 2 11.52 -0.25 -2.32
C ALA A 2 11.70 -1.57 -3.06
N LEU A 3 12.80 -2.24 -2.83
CA LEU A 3 13.08 -3.57 -3.37
C LEU A 3 13.55 -4.47 -2.24
N GLU A 4 12.86 -5.57 -2.03
CA GLU A 4 13.30 -6.59 -1.08
C GLU A 4 14.20 -7.60 -1.77
N VAL A 5 15.37 -7.86 -1.17
CA VAL A 5 16.34 -8.81 -1.67
C VAL A 5 16.94 -9.65 -0.54
N SER A 6 17.25 -10.90 -0.83
CA SER A 6 17.97 -11.76 0.10
C SER A 6 19.47 -11.47 0.05
N GLU A 7 20.08 -11.15 1.17
CA GLU A 7 21.54 -10.93 1.27
C GLU A 7 22.38 -12.18 0.98
N TRP A 8 21.80 -13.36 0.92
CA TRP A 8 22.52 -14.63 0.75
C TRP A 8 22.61 -15.12 -0.69
N ASP A 9 22.05 -14.37 -1.66
CA ASP A 9 22.12 -14.72 -3.07
C ASP A 9 23.07 -13.78 -3.81
N PHE A 10 24.23 -14.28 -4.22
CA PHE A 10 25.25 -13.55 -4.99
C PHE A 10 24.72 -12.98 -6.32
N ASN A 11 23.59 -13.46 -6.83
CA ASN A 11 22.96 -12.90 -8.02
C ASN A 11 22.26 -11.57 -7.72
N ASN A 12 21.91 -11.28 -6.46
CA ASN A 12 21.26 -10.04 -6.07
C ASN A 12 22.21 -8.84 -6.14
N ASP A 13 23.52 -9.03 -5.90
CA ASP A 13 24.50 -7.92 -5.90
C ASP A 13 24.53 -7.22 -7.27
N SER A 14 24.54 -7.98 -8.37
CA SER A 14 24.53 -7.36 -9.70
C SER A 14 23.17 -6.73 -10.02
N PHE A 15 22.09 -7.35 -9.58
CA PHE A 15 20.74 -6.81 -9.75
C PHE A 15 20.55 -5.50 -8.96
N ILE A 16 21.00 -5.45 -7.71
CA ILE A 16 20.99 -4.24 -6.88
C ILE A 16 21.81 -3.14 -7.54
N SER A 17 23.05 -3.47 -7.99
CA SER A 17 23.93 -2.50 -8.66
C SER A 17 23.31 -1.94 -9.94
N ASP A 18 22.66 -2.78 -10.75
CA ASP A 18 21.96 -2.34 -11.96
C ASP A 18 20.80 -1.36 -11.63
N TYR A 19 20.09 -1.60 -10.52
CA TYR A 19 19.03 -0.70 -10.06
C TYR A 19 19.58 0.60 -9.49
N GLU A 20 20.65 0.56 -8.71
CA GLU A 20 21.33 1.75 -8.18
C GLU A 20 21.84 2.65 -9.31
N ASP A 21 22.42 2.05 -10.35
CA ASP A 21 22.91 2.76 -11.53
C ASP A 21 21.78 3.48 -12.30
N HIS A 22 20.56 2.94 -12.28
CA HIS A 22 19.41 3.49 -13.01
C HIS A 22 18.54 4.44 -12.19
N LEU A 23 18.39 4.21 -10.89
CA LEU A 23 17.46 4.92 -10.02
C LEU A 23 18.16 5.93 -9.09
N GLY A 24 19.48 5.83 -8.95
CA GLY A 24 20.26 6.74 -8.12
C GLY A 24 19.88 6.66 -6.64
N GLU A 25 19.89 7.82 -5.98
CA GLU A 25 19.62 7.92 -4.52
C GLU A 25 18.16 7.69 -4.14
N ASP A 26 17.25 7.65 -5.12
CA ASP A 26 15.80 7.39 -4.89
C ASP A 26 15.48 5.89 -4.69
N PHE A 27 16.52 5.08 -4.60
CA PHE A 27 16.43 3.64 -4.43
C PHE A 27 16.96 3.21 -3.08
N PHE A 28 16.29 2.29 -2.43
CA PHE A 28 16.80 1.61 -1.24
C PHE A 28 16.40 0.13 -1.25
N THR A 29 17.23 -0.68 -0.63
CA THR A 29 16.98 -2.10 -0.44
C THR A 29 16.40 -2.36 0.94
N LEU A 30 15.42 -3.24 1.01
CA LEU A 30 14.96 -3.82 2.26
C LEU A 30 15.80 -5.04 2.59
N ASN A 31 16.24 -5.10 3.80
CA ASN A 31 16.96 -6.25 4.29
C ASN A 31 15.95 -7.31 4.74
N ALA A 32 15.71 -8.31 3.89
CA ALA A 32 14.66 -9.30 4.07
C ALA A 32 14.69 -9.99 5.46
N TRP A 33 15.88 -10.22 6.02
CA TRP A 33 15.98 -10.90 7.31
C TRP A 33 15.53 -10.03 8.51
N LEU A 34 15.53 -8.71 8.38
CA LEU A 34 15.01 -7.80 9.42
C LEU A 34 13.49 -7.91 9.55
N TYR A 35 12.84 -8.31 8.48
CA TYR A 35 11.39 -8.40 8.36
C TYR A 35 10.93 -9.85 8.12
N ASP A 36 11.63 -10.82 8.71
CA ASP A 36 11.28 -12.25 8.70
C ASP A 36 11.07 -12.85 7.30
N TYR A 37 11.73 -12.29 6.27
CA TYR A 37 11.56 -12.65 4.86
C TYR A 37 10.14 -12.45 4.33
N ASP A 38 9.42 -11.50 4.87
CA ASP A 38 8.12 -11.11 4.35
C ASP A 38 8.27 -10.31 3.06
N VAL A 39 7.78 -10.85 1.95
CA VAL A 39 7.94 -10.30 0.59
C VAL A 39 6.75 -9.44 0.15
N TRP A 40 5.71 -9.34 0.98
CA TRP A 40 4.44 -8.71 0.64
C TRP A 40 4.43 -7.21 0.98
N VAL A 41 5.39 -6.48 0.42
CA VAL A 41 5.56 -5.04 0.67
C VAL A 41 4.33 -4.23 0.26
N GLN A 42 3.70 -4.60 -0.87
CA GLN A 42 2.49 -3.95 -1.38
C GLN A 42 1.30 -4.11 -0.43
N ASP A 43 1.25 -5.23 0.29
CA ASP A 43 0.15 -5.50 1.24
C ASP A 43 0.27 -4.67 2.53
N GLU A 44 1.48 -4.21 2.87
CA GLU A 44 1.75 -3.59 4.15
C GLU A 44 1.33 -2.13 4.19
N PHE A 45 1.62 -1.35 3.16
CA PHE A 45 1.35 0.08 3.20
C PHE A 45 1.06 0.67 1.81
N GLU A 46 0.42 1.84 1.84
CA GLU A 46 0.16 2.66 0.65
C GLU A 46 0.61 4.09 0.87
N PHE A 47 1.00 4.76 -0.22
CA PHE A 47 1.40 6.14 -0.18
C PHE A 47 0.27 7.10 -0.54
N GLY A 48 0.27 8.22 0.14
CA GLY A 48 -0.62 9.32 -0.17
C GLY A 48 0.00 10.67 0.15
N TYR A 49 -0.76 11.72 -0.05
CA TYR A 49 -0.37 13.06 0.36
C TYR A 49 -1.58 13.94 0.68
N ALA A 50 -1.36 14.90 1.53
CA ALA A 50 -2.32 15.97 1.79
C ALA A 50 -1.74 17.31 1.38
N THR A 51 -2.57 18.17 0.79
CA THR A 51 -2.20 19.53 0.45
C THR A 51 -3.09 20.53 1.19
N ALA A 52 -2.47 21.59 1.66
CA ALA A 52 -3.14 22.79 2.17
C ALA A 52 -2.50 24.01 1.49
N PRO A 53 -3.10 25.19 1.59
CA PRO A 53 -2.44 26.40 1.12
C PRO A 53 -1.04 26.53 1.75
N ASP A 54 -0.02 26.57 0.92
CA ASP A 54 1.40 26.69 1.30
C ASP A 54 1.97 25.52 2.13
N ALA A 55 1.32 24.35 2.10
CA ALA A 55 1.78 23.14 2.81
C ALA A 55 1.55 21.88 1.98
N HIS A 56 2.46 20.93 2.15
CA HIS A 56 2.40 19.58 1.62
C HIS A 56 2.80 18.62 2.74
N LEU A 57 2.14 17.49 2.84
CA LEU A 57 2.44 16.45 3.79
C LEU A 57 2.34 15.11 3.10
N ASP A 58 3.42 14.37 3.10
CA ASP A 58 3.43 13.00 2.63
C ASP A 58 2.81 12.08 3.68
N ILE A 59 2.07 11.08 3.22
CA ILE A 59 1.31 10.18 4.08
C ILE A 59 1.70 8.74 3.73
N VAL A 60 1.90 7.94 4.75
CA VAL A 60 1.92 6.48 4.66
C VAL A 60 0.67 5.95 5.34
N PHE A 61 -0.14 5.24 4.60
CA PHE A 61 -1.24 4.47 5.13
C PHE A 61 -0.70 3.08 5.49
N ASP A 62 -0.47 2.89 6.75
CA ASP A 62 -0.06 1.64 7.33
C ASP A 62 -1.29 0.73 7.47
N THR A 63 -1.31 -0.36 6.73
CA THR A 63 -2.42 -1.29 6.76
C THR A 63 -2.31 -2.21 7.97
N HIS A 64 -3.42 -2.67 8.50
CA HIS A 64 -3.41 -3.55 9.67
C HIS A 64 -3.13 -5.01 9.26
N ARG A 65 -2.04 -5.20 8.51
CA ARG A 65 -1.51 -6.50 8.16
C ARG A 65 -0.53 -6.94 9.23
N ASN A 66 -0.99 -7.75 10.18
CA ASN A 66 -0.07 -8.42 11.09
C ASN A 66 0.75 -9.43 10.30
N GLY A 67 2.04 -9.19 10.15
CA GLY A 67 2.94 -10.05 9.40
C GLY A 67 2.74 -11.51 9.75
N GLN A 68 2.39 -12.32 8.78
CA GLN A 68 2.05 -13.74 8.95
C GLN A 68 1.05 -14.03 10.10
N GLY A 69 0.21 -13.05 10.48
CA GLY A 69 -0.78 -13.17 11.52
C GLY A 69 -0.29 -12.89 12.96
N TRP A 70 0.90 -12.33 13.13
CA TRP A 70 1.46 -11.97 14.43
C TRP A 70 1.84 -10.49 14.44
N PRO A 71 1.38 -9.69 15.43
CA PRO A 71 1.78 -8.29 15.58
C PRO A 71 3.31 -8.16 15.73
N GLY A 72 3.91 -7.18 15.05
CA GLY A 72 5.35 -6.94 15.07
C GLY A 72 6.18 -8.05 14.42
N TYR A 73 5.59 -8.77 13.45
CA TYR A 73 6.26 -9.82 12.69
C TYR A 73 6.22 -9.49 11.19
N GLY A 74 7.30 -9.77 10.48
CA GLY A 74 7.40 -9.43 9.07
C GLY A 74 7.56 -7.93 8.87
N LEU A 75 6.79 -7.36 7.94
CA LEU A 75 6.83 -5.95 7.59
C LEU A 75 5.97 -5.04 8.50
N ASP A 76 5.32 -5.57 9.53
CA ASP A 76 4.38 -4.82 10.38
C ASP A 76 4.98 -3.53 10.99
N ASP A 77 6.25 -3.58 11.40
CA ASP A 77 6.96 -2.42 11.96
C ASP A 77 7.71 -1.58 10.89
N PHE A 78 7.71 -1.99 9.62
CA PHE A 78 8.47 -1.32 8.56
C PHE A 78 8.04 0.12 8.31
N PRO A 79 6.74 0.44 8.20
CA PRO A 79 6.28 1.82 8.04
C PRO A 79 6.77 2.74 9.15
N GLU A 80 6.71 2.30 10.41
CA GLU A 80 7.19 3.05 11.57
C GLU A 80 8.70 3.24 11.55
N ASP A 81 9.43 2.16 11.29
CA ASP A 81 10.89 2.20 11.25
C ASP A 81 11.43 3.13 10.15
N ARG A 82 10.70 3.23 9.04
CA ARG A 82 11.18 3.96 7.86
C ARG A 82 10.62 5.35 7.71
N TYR A 83 9.36 5.55 8.05
CA TYR A 83 8.62 6.78 7.74
C TYR A 83 8.18 7.57 8.98
N GLU A 84 8.51 7.13 10.20
CA GLU A 84 8.28 7.94 11.38
C GLU A 84 9.23 9.14 11.39
N GLY A 85 8.70 10.34 11.26
CA GLY A 85 9.52 11.54 11.20
C GLY A 85 8.72 12.82 10.92
N PRO A 86 9.39 13.98 10.86
CA PRO A 86 8.71 15.27 10.72
C PRO A 86 8.10 15.52 9.34
N ASP A 87 8.53 14.78 8.33
CA ASP A 87 8.13 14.99 6.93
C ASP A 87 7.01 14.05 6.48
N TRP A 88 6.65 13.10 7.33
CA TRP A 88 5.67 12.07 7.04
C TRP A 88 4.56 12.02 8.09
N LEU A 89 3.36 11.72 7.65
CA LEU A 89 2.25 11.33 8.52
C LEU A 89 1.96 9.84 8.34
N LEU A 90 2.19 9.08 9.40
CA LEU A 90 1.80 7.69 9.45
C LEU A 90 0.35 7.59 9.91
N ILE A 91 -0.49 6.91 9.14
CA ILE A 91 -1.90 6.67 9.46
C ILE A 91 -2.16 5.18 9.47
N ASN A 92 -2.26 4.61 10.67
CA ASN A 92 -2.72 3.24 10.83
C ASN A 92 -4.20 3.17 10.51
N TRP A 93 -4.57 2.30 9.63
CA TRP A 93 -5.96 2.09 9.28
C TRP A 93 -6.34 0.61 9.37
N GLY A 94 -7.63 0.36 9.53
CA GLY A 94 -8.13 -1.01 9.65
C GLY A 94 -8.43 -1.41 11.08
N THR A 95 -8.28 -2.66 11.38
CA THR A 95 -8.62 -3.25 12.69
C THR A 95 -7.90 -4.59 12.88
N VAL A 96 -7.64 -4.95 14.12
CA VAL A 96 -7.03 -6.24 14.51
C VAL A 96 -7.80 -7.48 13.99
N THR A 97 -8.99 -7.32 13.47
CA THR A 97 -9.78 -8.39 12.84
C THR A 97 -9.80 -8.28 11.33
N ALA A 98 -8.81 -7.58 10.75
CA ALA A 98 -8.67 -7.41 9.31
C ALA A 98 -8.66 -8.75 8.57
N THR A 99 -9.22 -8.71 7.37
CA THR A 99 -9.10 -9.80 6.39
C THR A 99 -8.01 -9.43 5.39
N SER A 100 -7.62 -10.35 4.51
CA SER A 100 -6.68 -10.02 3.43
C SER A 100 -7.17 -8.86 2.55
N LEU A 101 -8.46 -8.63 2.44
CA LEU A 101 -9.03 -7.51 1.68
C LEU A 101 -8.81 -6.13 2.32
N ASP A 102 -8.32 -6.09 3.55
CA ASP A 102 -7.94 -4.86 4.24
C ASP A 102 -6.49 -4.42 3.97
N TYR A 103 -5.71 -5.24 3.27
CA TYR A 103 -4.29 -5.02 2.97
C TYR A 103 -4.11 -4.05 1.79
N GLY A 104 -2.93 -3.42 1.71
CA GLY A 104 -2.58 -2.41 0.71
C GLY A 104 -2.74 -2.89 -0.73
N GLY A 105 -2.37 -4.13 -1.04
CA GLY A 105 -2.57 -4.71 -2.37
C GLY A 105 -4.01 -4.70 -2.87
N ASN A 106 -4.96 -4.54 -1.97
CA ASN A 106 -6.38 -4.37 -2.32
C ASN A 106 -6.81 -2.90 -2.47
N LEU A 107 -5.88 -1.97 -2.55
CA LEU A 107 -6.17 -0.55 -2.72
C LEU A 107 -5.40 0.02 -3.90
N GLU A 108 -6.11 0.69 -4.81
CA GLU A 108 -5.52 1.27 -6.00
C GLU A 108 -6.17 2.60 -6.39
N VAL A 109 -5.48 3.36 -7.22
CA VAL A 109 -5.97 4.64 -7.75
C VAL A 109 -6.03 4.60 -9.27
N SER A 110 -7.19 4.89 -9.83
CA SER A 110 -7.32 5.01 -11.28
C SER A 110 -6.57 6.23 -11.83
N PRO A 111 -6.18 6.24 -13.10
CA PRO A 111 -5.83 7.47 -13.79
C PRO A 111 -6.93 8.54 -13.69
N PRO A 112 -6.61 9.82 -13.95
CA PRO A 112 -7.63 10.87 -14.05
C PRO A 112 -8.77 10.44 -14.97
N VAL A 113 -10.02 10.64 -14.52
CA VAL A 113 -11.18 10.11 -15.23
C VAL A 113 -12.40 11.03 -15.05
N THR A 114 -13.27 11.08 -16.08
CA THR A 114 -14.59 11.72 -15.99
C THR A 114 -15.68 10.63 -15.97
N VAL A 115 -16.50 10.61 -14.93
CA VAL A 115 -17.58 9.65 -14.77
C VAL A 115 -18.89 10.37 -14.54
N GLY A 116 -19.88 10.13 -15.41
CA GLY A 116 -21.20 10.75 -15.31
C GLY A 116 -21.18 12.28 -15.34
N GLY A 117 -20.19 12.89 -16.01
CA GLY A 117 -20.01 14.34 -16.10
C GLY A 117 -19.31 14.96 -14.89
N VAL A 118 -18.78 14.16 -13.98
CA VAL A 118 -17.94 14.60 -12.87
C VAL A 118 -16.49 14.27 -13.15
N ASP A 119 -15.63 15.28 -13.09
CA ASP A 119 -14.19 15.13 -13.29
C ASP A 119 -13.50 14.70 -11.99
N TYR A 120 -12.65 13.71 -12.08
CA TYR A 120 -11.76 13.23 -11.02
C TYR A 120 -10.31 13.42 -11.48
N PRO A 121 -9.73 14.60 -11.30
CA PRO A 121 -8.40 14.94 -11.84
C PRO A 121 -7.25 14.17 -11.15
N TYR A 122 -7.49 13.60 -9.99
CA TYR A 122 -6.55 12.76 -9.24
C TYR A 122 -6.93 11.27 -9.29
N GLY A 123 -7.80 10.90 -10.23
CA GLY A 123 -8.34 9.56 -10.29
C GLY A 123 -9.39 9.27 -9.21
N ARG A 124 -9.77 8.01 -9.12
CA ARG A 124 -10.67 7.48 -8.08
C ARG A 124 -9.99 6.33 -7.38
N VAL A 125 -10.10 6.30 -6.08
CA VAL A 125 -9.67 5.14 -5.29
C VAL A 125 -10.61 3.97 -5.56
N TYR A 126 -10.08 2.77 -5.68
CA TYR A 126 -10.88 1.55 -5.74
C TYR A 126 -10.24 0.41 -4.95
N TYR A 127 -11.09 -0.48 -4.48
CA TYR A 127 -10.71 -1.65 -3.70
C TYR A 127 -11.65 -2.81 -4.01
N GLY A 128 -11.13 -4.01 -3.99
CA GLY A 128 -11.86 -5.22 -4.34
C GLY A 128 -12.82 -5.68 -3.24
N GLY A 129 -13.85 -6.40 -3.67
CA GLY A 129 -14.82 -7.04 -2.80
C GLY A 129 -16.16 -7.22 -3.47
N TRP A 130 -17.05 -8.01 -2.90
CA TRP A 130 -18.45 -8.16 -3.33
C TRP A 130 -19.28 -8.92 -2.29
N GLY A 131 -20.52 -8.49 -2.09
CA GLY A 131 -21.45 -9.18 -1.20
C GLY A 131 -20.95 -9.24 0.23
N GLU A 132 -20.80 -10.43 0.78
CA GLU A 132 -20.24 -10.66 2.12
C GLU A 132 -18.70 -10.71 2.14
N TYR A 133 -18.07 -10.78 0.99
CA TYR A 133 -16.62 -10.78 0.83
C TYR A 133 -16.15 -9.35 0.57
N GLN A 134 -15.86 -8.64 1.62
CA GLN A 134 -15.51 -7.21 1.60
C GLN A 134 -14.44 -6.90 2.65
N PRO A 135 -13.67 -5.80 2.48
CA PRO A 135 -12.86 -5.26 3.57
C PRO A 135 -13.69 -4.98 4.81
N HIS A 136 -13.07 -4.96 5.96
CA HIS A 136 -13.73 -4.63 7.21
C HIS A 136 -14.37 -3.23 7.14
N THR A 137 -15.47 -3.02 7.83
CA THR A 137 -16.22 -1.75 7.81
C THR A 137 -15.35 -0.55 8.23
N ALA A 138 -14.36 -0.73 9.12
CA ALA A 138 -13.46 0.34 9.52
C ALA A 138 -12.59 0.81 8.32
N THR A 139 -12.01 -0.13 7.56
CA THR A 139 -11.24 0.14 6.34
C THR A 139 -12.11 0.83 5.29
N GLN A 140 -13.31 0.29 5.03
CA GLN A 140 -14.24 0.93 4.10
C GLN A 140 -14.57 2.37 4.50
N ASN A 141 -14.80 2.63 5.80
CA ASN A 141 -15.09 3.97 6.30
C ASN A 141 -13.90 4.91 6.15
N ALA A 142 -12.67 4.43 6.39
CA ALA A 142 -11.45 5.20 6.16
C ALA A 142 -11.32 5.59 4.68
N ILE A 143 -11.41 4.63 3.76
CA ILE A 143 -11.36 4.88 2.31
C ILE A 143 -12.49 5.81 1.87
N ASN A 144 -13.71 5.61 2.33
CA ASN A 144 -14.86 6.46 2.01
C ASN A 144 -14.73 7.90 2.55
N SER A 145 -13.81 8.17 3.45
CA SER A 145 -13.49 9.53 3.91
C SER A 145 -12.67 10.32 2.91
N PHE A 146 -12.08 9.70 1.91
CA PHE A 146 -11.30 10.35 0.84
C PHE A 146 -12.23 11.11 -0.13
N GLN A 147 -12.47 12.38 0.18
CA GLN A 147 -13.47 13.17 -0.56
C GLN A 147 -13.05 13.55 -1.97
N VAL A 148 -11.74 13.67 -2.22
CA VAL A 148 -11.18 14.11 -3.50
C VAL A 148 -11.19 12.98 -4.53
N GLN A 149 -10.93 11.76 -4.08
CA GLN A 149 -10.85 10.56 -4.91
C GLN A 149 -11.99 9.63 -4.54
N LYS A 150 -13.22 9.98 -4.91
CA LYS A 150 -14.43 9.21 -4.53
C LYS A 150 -14.28 7.72 -4.82
N PRO A 151 -14.29 6.86 -3.79
CA PRO A 151 -14.02 5.44 -3.95
C PRO A 151 -15.15 4.68 -4.67
N PHE A 152 -14.79 3.52 -5.20
CA PHE A 152 -15.74 2.52 -5.69
C PHE A 152 -15.17 1.11 -5.46
N MET A 153 -16.03 0.11 -5.45
CA MET A 153 -15.66 -1.28 -5.18
C MET A 153 -16.07 -2.16 -6.37
N PRO A 154 -15.13 -2.57 -7.25
CA PRO A 154 -15.39 -3.59 -8.26
C PRO A 154 -15.50 -4.98 -7.62
N ASP A 155 -16.19 -5.89 -8.31
CA ASP A 155 -16.23 -7.29 -7.94
C ASP A 155 -14.87 -7.94 -8.21
N SER A 156 -14.18 -8.36 -7.15
CA SER A 156 -12.90 -9.06 -7.21
C SER A 156 -12.99 -10.52 -6.75
N THR A 157 -14.18 -11.06 -6.54
CA THR A 157 -14.36 -12.43 -6.03
C THR A 157 -13.92 -13.54 -6.99
N TRP A 158 -13.63 -13.19 -8.23
CA TRP A 158 -13.10 -14.09 -9.25
C TRP A 158 -11.57 -14.24 -9.18
N LEU A 159 -10.89 -13.42 -8.41
CA LEU A 159 -9.45 -13.46 -8.17
C LEU A 159 -9.07 -14.45 -7.07
N CYS A 160 -7.81 -14.82 -7.02
CA CYS A 160 -7.32 -15.83 -6.07
C CYS A 160 -7.32 -15.32 -4.63
N VAL A 161 -6.77 -14.13 -4.40
CA VAL A 161 -6.77 -13.45 -3.10
C VAL A 161 -7.91 -12.45 -3.02
N GLY A 162 -8.31 -11.87 -4.16
CA GLY A 162 -9.37 -10.89 -4.27
C GLY A 162 -8.86 -9.45 -4.26
N HIS A 163 -7.54 -9.25 -4.32
CA HIS A 163 -6.93 -7.93 -4.38
C HIS A 163 -7.01 -7.34 -5.79
N VAL A 164 -7.14 -6.03 -5.87
CA VAL A 164 -7.22 -5.35 -7.17
C VAL A 164 -5.88 -5.26 -7.88
N ASP A 165 -4.75 -5.30 -7.18
CA ASP A 165 -3.42 -5.35 -7.74
C ASP A 165 -3.15 -6.63 -8.55
N GLU A 166 -3.91 -7.71 -8.34
CA GLU A 166 -3.81 -8.93 -9.13
C GLU A 166 -4.12 -8.72 -10.64
N TYR A 167 -4.76 -7.61 -11.02
CA TYR A 167 -5.11 -7.33 -12.41
C TYR A 167 -4.88 -5.87 -12.85
N THR A 168 -4.45 -5.02 -11.94
CA THR A 168 -4.11 -3.60 -12.22
C THR A 168 -2.65 -3.35 -11.88
N SER A 169 -1.95 -2.55 -12.69
CA SER A 169 -0.56 -2.14 -12.46
C SER A 169 -0.27 -0.85 -13.21
#